data_f9287e8856ef26f8cd16f736a3e75cd6
#
_entry.id   f9287e8856ef26f8cd16f736a3e75cd6
#
_cell.length_a   1.000
_cell.length_b   1.000
_cell.length_c   1.000
_cell.angle_alpha   90.00
_cell.angle_beta   90.00
_cell.angle_gamma   90.00
#
_symmetry.space_group_name_H-M   'P 1'
#
loop_
_entity.id
_entity.type
_entity.pdbx_description
1 polymer ?
#
loop_
_entity_poly.entity_id
_entity_poly.type
_entity_poly.pdbx_seq_one_letter_code
_entity_poly.pdbx_strand_id
1 'polypeptide(L)'
;MAIIKDFAVVDLFCGIGGLTHGFITERFNVSVGVDFDNTCSYAYETNNNAKFLYKDVTELTANELNCLFPKNKRKILVGCAPCQPFSIFNYKNNNNVEKQAEDSKWKLLYSFADLIEATQPEIVSMENVPQLRNFNGGKVFNDFVERLETNGYFVSYGIFNAQDYGVPQRRKRLILLASKHSKFELIPPTHKDNYVTVQQAIGHLPEIKDGEHSEDDFLYFARKL
;
A
#
# COMPACT_ATOMS: atom_id res chain seq x y z
N MET A 1 -12.42 -2.94 20.76
CA MET A 1 -11.45 -1.83 20.85
C MET A 1 -10.11 -2.21 21.51
N ALA A 2 -10.05 -3.17 22.41
CA ALA A 2 -8.79 -3.60 23.05
C ALA A 2 -7.81 -4.25 22.05
N ILE A 3 -8.29 -5.12 21.16
CA ILE A 3 -7.46 -5.92 20.25
C ILE A 3 -6.61 -5.07 19.28
N ILE A 4 -7.13 -3.95 18.74
CA ILE A 4 -6.40 -3.10 17.80
C ILE A 4 -5.15 -2.48 18.43
N LYS A 5 -5.21 -2.15 19.73
CA LYS A 5 -4.09 -1.57 20.47
C LYS A 5 -2.91 -2.54 20.66
N ASP A 6 -3.13 -3.84 20.51
CA ASP A 6 -2.09 -4.85 20.67
C ASP A 6 -1.21 -4.98 19.43
N PHE A 7 -1.63 -4.41 18.30
CA PHE A 7 -0.90 -4.43 17.05
C PHE A 7 -0.07 -3.17 16.83
N ALA A 8 1.01 -3.34 16.10
CA ALA A 8 1.78 -2.26 15.49
C ALA A 8 1.96 -2.56 13.99
N VAL A 9 1.89 -1.52 13.18
CA VAL A 9 2.00 -1.59 11.72
C VAL A 9 3.34 -1.00 11.29
N VAL A 10 4.03 -1.67 10.37
CA VAL A 10 5.13 -1.12 9.58
C VAL A 10 4.71 -1.16 8.11
N ASP A 11 4.87 -0.04 7.41
CA ASP A 11 4.46 0.14 6.01
C ASP A 11 5.70 0.22 5.11
N LEU A 12 5.90 -0.78 4.26
CA LEU A 12 6.99 -0.83 3.29
C LEU A 12 6.52 -0.29 1.94
N PHE A 13 7.41 0.43 1.25
CA PHE A 13 7.09 1.18 0.03
C PHE A 13 5.96 2.20 0.28
N CYS A 14 6.07 2.92 1.38
CA CYS A 14 4.98 3.72 1.92
C CYS A 14 4.65 4.99 1.11
N GLY A 15 5.59 5.48 0.27
CA GLY A 15 5.43 6.72 -0.48
C GLY A 15 5.00 7.87 0.44
N ILE A 16 4.00 8.64 0.03
CA ILE A 16 3.44 9.74 0.84
C ILE A 16 2.47 9.27 1.94
N GLY A 17 2.31 7.95 2.17
CA GLY A 17 1.59 7.40 3.31
C GLY A 17 0.09 7.17 3.13
N GLY A 18 -0.39 6.96 1.92
CA GLY A 18 -1.83 6.73 1.70
C GLY A 18 -2.36 5.47 2.40
N LEU A 19 -1.61 4.36 2.38
CA LEU A 19 -1.97 3.13 3.10
C LEU A 19 -1.85 3.32 4.61
N THR A 20 -0.76 3.93 5.06
CA THR A 20 -0.56 4.34 6.47
C THR A 20 -1.74 5.17 6.98
N HIS A 21 -2.21 6.16 6.21
CA HIS A 21 -3.35 7.01 6.59
C HIS A 21 -4.61 6.19 6.85
N GLY A 22 -4.89 5.21 5.99
CA GLY A 22 -6.01 4.29 6.18
C GLY A 22 -5.91 3.51 7.50
N PHE A 23 -4.75 2.97 7.83
CA PHE A 23 -4.54 2.27 9.11
C PHE A 23 -4.71 3.19 10.33
N ILE A 24 -4.20 4.43 10.26
CA ILE A 24 -4.34 5.41 11.35
C ILE A 24 -5.81 5.82 11.53
N THR A 25 -6.55 6.03 10.44
CA THR A 25 -7.98 6.36 10.48
C THR A 25 -8.77 5.25 11.18
N GLU A 26 -8.38 3.99 10.96
CA GLU A 26 -8.93 2.82 11.65
C GLU A 26 -8.31 2.58 13.05
N ARG A 27 -7.54 3.56 13.57
CA ARG A 27 -6.97 3.58 14.92
C ARG A 27 -5.87 2.55 15.18
N PHE A 28 -5.24 2.02 14.15
CA PHE A 28 -4.03 1.23 14.31
C PHE A 28 -2.83 2.14 14.65
N ASN A 29 -1.90 1.59 15.41
CA ASN A 29 -0.61 2.25 15.66
C ASN A 29 0.33 1.93 14.51
N VAL A 30 0.60 2.89 13.63
CA VAL A 30 1.64 2.78 12.61
C VAL A 30 2.94 3.30 13.20
N SER A 31 3.94 2.41 13.30
CA SER A 31 5.22 2.74 13.90
C SER A 31 6.13 3.50 12.95
N VAL A 32 6.23 3.02 11.71
CA VAL A 32 7.17 3.55 10.70
C VAL A 32 6.67 3.23 9.29
N GLY A 33 6.85 4.18 8.37
CA GLY A 33 6.83 3.92 6.94
C GLY A 33 8.25 3.91 6.38
N VAL A 34 8.54 2.98 5.49
CA VAL A 34 9.85 2.82 4.86
C VAL A 34 9.72 3.05 3.36
N ASP A 35 10.53 3.95 2.81
CA ASP A 35 10.61 4.20 1.37
C ASP A 35 12.03 4.66 0.98
N PHE A 36 12.40 4.42 -0.27
CA PHE A 36 13.68 4.88 -0.83
C PHE A 36 13.61 6.30 -1.40
N ASP A 37 12.40 6.86 -1.60
CA ASP A 37 12.21 8.23 -2.06
C ASP A 37 12.04 9.20 -0.90
N ASN A 38 13.13 9.85 -0.51
CA ASN A 38 13.13 10.81 0.59
C ASN A 38 12.24 12.04 0.35
N THR A 39 11.83 12.31 -0.87
CA THR A 39 10.91 13.43 -1.17
C THR A 39 9.52 13.22 -0.57
N CYS A 40 9.17 11.97 -0.26
CA CYS A 40 7.92 11.59 0.37
C CYS A 40 7.88 11.91 1.89
N SER A 41 9.03 12.08 2.55
CA SER A 41 9.15 12.13 4.00
C SER A 41 8.30 13.22 4.65
N TYR A 42 8.37 14.45 4.13
CA TYR A 42 7.58 15.57 4.66
C TYR A 42 6.08 15.32 4.61
N ALA A 43 5.57 14.91 3.45
CA ALA A 43 4.15 14.64 3.28
C ALA A 43 3.70 13.44 4.12
N TYR A 44 4.54 12.40 4.20
CA TYR A 44 4.27 11.22 5.03
C TYR A 44 4.12 11.59 6.51
N GLU A 45 5.12 12.23 7.10
CA GLU A 45 5.14 12.56 8.53
C GLU A 45 4.08 13.60 8.91
N THR A 46 3.92 14.65 8.09
CA THR A 46 2.95 15.72 8.36
C THR A 46 1.51 15.22 8.35
N ASN A 47 1.16 14.36 7.38
CA ASN A 47 -0.22 13.90 7.22
C ASN A 47 -0.57 12.71 8.13
N ASN A 48 0.43 11.94 8.59
CA ASN A 48 0.18 10.69 9.31
C ASN A 48 0.63 10.71 10.77
N ASN A 49 1.37 11.72 11.20
CA ASN A 49 1.98 11.75 12.53
C ASN A 49 2.71 10.43 12.87
N ALA A 50 3.36 9.85 11.86
CA ALA A 50 4.12 8.60 11.92
C ALA A 50 5.54 8.86 11.38
N LYS A 51 6.53 8.09 11.83
CA LYS A 51 7.91 8.26 11.41
C LYS A 51 8.14 7.74 9.99
N PHE A 52 8.95 8.47 9.21
CA PHE A 52 9.47 8.03 7.93
C PHE A 52 10.90 7.52 8.07
N LEU A 53 11.20 6.38 7.47
CA LEU A 53 12.55 5.83 7.36
C LEU A 53 12.98 5.83 5.90
N TYR A 54 13.93 6.67 5.54
CA TYR A 54 14.57 6.66 4.24
C TYR A 54 15.49 5.45 4.13
N LYS A 55 15.03 4.41 3.44
CA LYS A 55 15.80 3.19 3.19
C LYS A 55 15.23 2.39 2.01
N ASP A 56 16.13 1.81 1.21
CA ASP A 56 15.74 0.83 0.20
C ASP A 56 15.33 -0.48 0.91
N VAL A 57 14.14 -0.98 0.57
CA VAL A 57 13.60 -2.22 1.16
C VAL A 57 14.48 -3.42 0.81
N THR A 58 15.20 -3.39 -0.31
CA THR A 58 16.15 -4.47 -0.69
C THR A 58 17.35 -4.56 0.23
N GLU A 59 17.67 -3.47 0.92
CA GLU A 59 18.79 -3.37 1.88
C GLU A 59 18.33 -3.52 3.33
N LEU A 60 17.01 -3.63 3.55
CA LEU A 60 16.44 -3.75 4.89
C LEU A 60 16.61 -5.19 5.39
N THR A 61 17.39 -5.36 6.44
CA THR A 61 17.56 -6.67 7.07
C THR A 61 16.37 -7.04 7.96
N ALA A 62 16.17 -8.34 8.19
CA ALA A 62 15.12 -8.84 9.09
C ALA A 62 15.27 -8.29 10.54
N ASN A 63 16.51 -8.13 11.00
CA ASN A 63 16.78 -7.57 12.34
C ASN A 63 16.39 -6.09 12.42
N GLU A 64 16.74 -5.30 11.41
CA GLU A 64 16.33 -3.91 11.34
C GLU A 64 14.80 -3.80 11.30
N LEU A 65 14.14 -4.56 10.40
CA LEU A 65 12.68 -4.57 10.32
C LEU A 65 12.03 -4.95 11.66
N ASN A 66 12.56 -5.95 12.36
CA ASN A 66 12.05 -6.33 13.69
C ASN A 66 12.20 -5.21 14.72
N CYS A 67 13.27 -4.39 14.63
CA CYS A 67 13.49 -3.25 15.52
C CYS A 67 12.52 -2.08 15.24
N LEU A 68 11.88 -2.01 14.08
CA LEU A 68 10.86 -0.99 13.77
C LEU A 68 9.53 -1.25 14.50
N PHE A 69 9.29 -2.48 14.94
CA PHE A 69 8.13 -2.81 15.74
C PHE A 69 8.39 -2.56 17.23
N PRO A 70 7.48 -1.91 17.96
CA PRO A 70 7.58 -1.79 19.40
C PRO A 70 7.61 -3.18 20.07
N LYS A 71 8.44 -3.31 21.10
CA LYS A 71 8.46 -4.53 21.93
C LYS A 71 7.06 -4.78 22.50
N ASN A 72 6.65 -6.03 22.57
CA ASN A 72 5.35 -6.46 23.12
C ASN A 72 4.13 -6.08 22.25
N LYS A 73 4.32 -5.74 20.97
CA LYS A 73 3.23 -5.59 20.01
C LYS A 73 3.24 -6.70 18.99
N ARG A 74 2.04 -7.14 18.63
CA ARG A 74 1.80 -8.05 17.50
C ARG A 74 2.08 -7.30 16.20
N LYS A 75 2.68 -7.96 15.23
CA LYS A 75 3.19 -7.32 14.01
C LYS A 75 2.18 -7.39 12.87
N ILE A 76 1.91 -6.24 12.28
CA ILE A 76 1.25 -6.14 10.97
C ILE A 76 2.28 -5.54 10.01
N LEU A 77 2.65 -6.28 8.97
CA LEU A 77 3.51 -5.79 7.92
C LEU A 77 2.67 -5.52 6.68
N VAL A 78 2.71 -4.28 6.21
CA VAL A 78 1.97 -3.89 5.02
C VAL A 78 2.92 -3.39 3.95
N GLY A 79 2.52 -3.46 2.68
CA GLY A 79 3.37 -2.98 1.60
C GLY A 79 2.64 -2.83 0.27
N CYS A 80 3.08 -1.81 -0.48
CA CYS A 80 2.65 -1.55 -1.84
C CYS A 80 3.88 -1.59 -2.76
N ALA A 81 4.40 -2.81 -3.01
CA ALA A 81 5.58 -2.98 -3.85
C ALA A 81 5.39 -2.32 -5.23
N PRO A 82 6.41 -1.61 -5.77
CA PRO A 82 6.28 -0.86 -7.02
C PRO A 82 5.70 -1.67 -8.17
N CYS A 83 4.67 -1.12 -8.81
CA CYS A 83 3.90 -1.75 -9.87
C CYS A 83 4.32 -1.32 -11.29
N GLN A 84 5.40 -0.56 -11.44
CA GLN A 84 5.80 0.03 -12.73
C GLN A 84 5.90 -1.00 -13.88
N PRO A 85 6.45 -2.23 -13.67
CA PRO A 85 6.46 -3.25 -14.71
C PRO A 85 5.07 -3.75 -15.10
N PHE A 86 4.08 -3.61 -14.19
CA PHE A 86 2.72 -4.14 -14.38
C PHE A 86 1.73 -3.09 -14.87
N SER A 87 2.12 -1.81 -15.00
CA SER A 87 1.20 -0.73 -15.33
C SER A 87 0.77 -0.76 -16.80
N ILE A 88 -0.49 -0.40 -17.07
CA ILE A 88 -1.06 -0.33 -18.42
C ILE A 88 -0.29 0.68 -19.31
N PHE A 89 0.32 1.71 -18.73
CA PHE A 89 1.13 2.68 -19.47
C PHE A 89 2.37 2.04 -20.08
N ASN A 90 3.05 1.16 -19.36
CA ASN A 90 4.20 0.44 -19.89
C ASN A 90 3.78 -0.66 -20.88
N TYR A 91 2.58 -1.25 -20.68
CA TYR A 91 2.05 -2.29 -21.56
C TYR A 91 1.70 -1.78 -22.96
N LYS A 92 1.18 -0.53 -23.08
CA LYS A 92 0.83 0.09 -24.38
C LYS A 92 2.04 0.64 -25.14
N ASN A 93 3.10 1.05 -24.43
CA ASN A 93 4.27 1.67 -25.04
C ASN A 93 5.41 0.69 -25.36
N ASN A 94 5.39 -0.50 -24.81
CA ASN A 94 6.39 -1.55 -25.05
C ASN A 94 5.72 -2.82 -25.51
N ASN A 95 5.62 -3.00 -26.83
CA ASN A 95 5.23 -4.29 -27.44
C ASN A 95 6.28 -5.40 -27.26
N ASN A 96 7.28 -5.22 -26.38
CA ASN A 96 8.35 -6.17 -26.13
C ASN A 96 8.21 -6.74 -24.70
N VAL A 97 7.67 -7.95 -24.64
CA VAL A 97 7.58 -8.76 -23.38
C VAL A 97 8.97 -8.97 -22.74
N GLU A 98 10.03 -9.00 -23.55
CA GLU A 98 11.42 -9.12 -23.11
C GLU A 98 11.91 -7.91 -22.29
N LYS A 99 11.55 -6.67 -22.69
CA LYS A 99 11.90 -5.47 -21.91
C LYS A 99 11.17 -5.34 -20.58
N GLN A 100 10.00 -5.96 -20.43
CA GLN A 100 9.29 -6.00 -19.14
C GLN A 100 9.94 -6.96 -18.14
N ALA A 101 10.56 -8.02 -18.63
CA ALA A 101 11.33 -8.97 -17.82
C ALA A 101 12.67 -8.36 -17.34
N GLU A 102 13.22 -7.38 -18.07
CA GLU A 102 14.47 -6.68 -17.71
C GLU A 102 14.27 -5.64 -16.60
N ASP A 103 13.04 -5.11 -16.41
CA ASP A 103 12.74 -4.20 -15.29
C ASP A 103 12.74 -5.00 -13.97
N SER A 104 13.84 -4.89 -13.23
CA SER A 104 14.07 -5.63 -11.97
C SER A 104 13.10 -5.27 -10.83
N LYS A 105 12.25 -4.26 -10.99
CA LYS A 105 11.35 -3.76 -9.92
C LYS A 105 10.29 -4.79 -9.48
N TRP A 106 9.92 -5.75 -10.32
CA TRP A 106 9.04 -6.85 -9.89
C TRP A 106 9.70 -7.74 -8.82
N LYS A 107 11.05 -7.73 -8.74
CA LYS A 107 11.80 -8.44 -7.70
C LYS A 107 11.55 -7.87 -6.30
N LEU A 108 11.09 -6.61 -6.20
CA LEU A 108 10.75 -5.99 -4.93
C LEU A 108 9.60 -6.72 -4.19
N LEU A 109 8.71 -7.40 -4.94
CA LEU A 109 7.72 -8.28 -4.34
C LEU A 109 8.37 -9.49 -3.66
N TYR A 110 9.46 -10.03 -4.25
CA TYR A 110 10.22 -11.10 -3.62
C TYR A 110 10.98 -10.60 -2.39
N SER A 111 11.59 -9.42 -2.43
CA SER A 111 12.20 -8.82 -1.23
C SER A 111 11.18 -8.63 -0.11
N PHE A 112 9.95 -8.25 -0.44
CA PHE A 112 8.85 -8.20 0.53
C PHE A 112 8.53 -9.59 1.10
N ALA A 113 8.44 -10.61 0.25
CA ALA A 113 8.24 -11.99 0.69
C ALA A 113 9.39 -12.50 1.59
N ASP A 114 10.65 -12.21 1.24
CA ASP A 114 11.82 -12.57 2.05
C ASP A 114 11.74 -11.96 3.46
N LEU A 115 11.35 -10.68 3.56
CA LEU A 115 11.16 -10.01 4.83
C LEU A 115 10.00 -10.60 5.63
N ILE A 116 8.89 -10.97 4.99
CA ILE A 116 7.77 -11.66 5.65
C ILE A 116 8.23 -13.01 6.22
N GLU A 117 8.95 -13.81 5.43
CA GLU A 117 9.46 -15.11 5.86
C GLU A 117 10.44 -14.98 7.02
N ALA A 118 11.33 -13.98 6.99
CA ALA A 118 12.34 -13.80 8.02
C ALA A 118 11.78 -13.20 9.32
N THR A 119 10.73 -12.35 9.26
CA THR A 119 10.21 -11.63 10.44
C THR A 119 8.90 -12.19 10.97
N GLN A 120 8.25 -13.04 10.20
CA GLN A 120 7.01 -13.76 10.56
C GLN A 120 5.96 -12.86 11.23
N PRO A 121 5.51 -11.75 10.57
CA PRO A 121 4.44 -10.93 11.11
C PRO A 121 3.14 -11.75 11.24
N GLU A 122 2.27 -11.38 12.16
CA GLU A 122 1.00 -12.11 12.35
C GLU A 122 0.00 -11.83 11.24
N ILE A 123 0.05 -10.62 10.68
CA ILE A 123 -0.81 -10.17 9.60
C ILE A 123 0.06 -9.51 8.52
N VAL A 124 -0.26 -9.80 7.27
CA VAL A 124 0.31 -9.15 6.09
C VAL A 124 -0.82 -8.52 5.27
N SER A 125 -0.60 -7.31 4.78
CA SER A 125 -1.48 -6.66 3.80
C SER A 125 -0.65 -6.21 2.60
N MET A 126 -1.10 -6.52 1.38
CA MET A 126 -0.46 -6.09 0.15
C MET A 126 -1.47 -5.45 -0.77
N GLU A 127 -1.13 -4.26 -1.28
CA GLU A 127 -1.86 -3.60 -2.37
C GLU A 127 -1.02 -3.62 -3.64
N ASN A 128 -1.67 -3.83 -4.79
CA ASN A 128 -1.01 -3.70 -6.08
C ASN A 128 -2.04 -3.45 -7.21
N VAL A 129 -1.55 -3.30 -8.44
CA VAL A 129 -2.43 -3.22 -9.61
C VAL A 129 -2.97 -4.61 -9.99
N PRO A 130 -4.19 -4.70 -10.59
CA PRO A 130 -4.78 -5.98 -10.98
C PRO A 130 -3.94 -6.82 -11.94
N GLN A 131 -3.10 -6.16 -12.76
CA GLN A 131 -2.23 -6.79 -13.75
C GLN A 131 -1.18 -7.70 -13.16
N LEU A 132 -0.78 -7.49 -11.88
CA LEU A 132 0.14 -8.37 -11.18
C LEU A 132 -0.31 -9.83 -11.21
N ARG A 133 -1.63 -10.09 -11.15
CA ARG A 133 -2.18 -11.46 -11.19
C ARG A 133 -1.83 -12.24 -12.45
N ASN A 134 -1.65 -11.54 -13.56
CA ASN A 134 -1.41 -12.16 -14.87
C ASN A 134 0.01 -11.93 -15.37
N PHE A 135 0.83 -11.16 -14.64
CA PHE A 135 2.20 -10.86 -15.01
C PHE A 135 3.03 -12.15 -15.07
N ASN A 136 3.81 -12.31 -16.14
CA ASN A 136 4.61 -13.50 -16.40
C ASN A 136 3.78 -14.81 -16.28
N GLY A 137 2.60 -14.83 -16.91
CA GLY A 137 1.69 -15.96 -16.84
C GLY A 137 1.10 -16.24 -15.46
N GLY A 138 1.12 -15.24 -14.58
CA GLY A 138 0.67 -15.35 -13.19
C GLY A 138 1.72 -15.86 -12.21
N LYS A 139 2.91 -16.26 -12.71
CA LYS A 139 3.95 -16.88 -11.88
C LYS A 139 4.32 -16.05 -10.66
N VAL A 140 4.60 -14.75 -10.84
CA VAL A 140 5.09 -13.88 -9.76
C VAL A 140 4.08 -13.77 -8.61
N PHE A 141 2.80 -13.61 -8.93
CA PHE A 141 1.75 -13.53 -7.91
C PHE A 141 1.50 -14.87 -7.23
N ASN A 142 1.47 -15.96 -8.02
CA ASN A 142 1.27 -17.30 -7.48
C ASN A 142 2.44 -17.73 -6.57
N ASP A 143 3.69 -17.46 -6.97
CA ASP A 143 4.86 -17.71 -6.12
C ASP A 143 4.75 -16.94 -4.78
N PHE A 144 4.29 -15.69 -4.80
CA PHE A 144 4.11 -14.89 -3.59
C PHE A 144 3.04 -15.50 -2.66
N VAL A 145 1.90 -15.92 -3.22
CA VAL A 145 0.82 -16.57 -2.46
C VAL A 145 1.29 -17.91 -1.88
N GLU A 146 1.95 -18.75 -2.69
CA GLU A 146 2.47 -20.05 -2.26
C GLU A 146 3.48 -19.90 -1.11
N ARG A 147 4.38 -18.92 -1.20
CA ARG A 147 5.33 -18.62 -0.12
C ARG A 147 4.62 -18.25 1.18
N LEU A 148 3.57 -17.43 1.13
CA LEU A 148 2.76 -17.10 2.31
C LEU A 148 2.09 -18.34 2.89
N GLU A 149 1.44 -19.16 2.06
CA GLU A 149 0.74 -20.37 2.50
C GLU A 149 1.71 -21.40 3.09
N THR A 150 2.88 -21.61 2.46
CA THR A 150 3.94 -22.49 2.96
C THR A 150 4.48 -22.01 4.32
N ASN A 151 4.49 -20.70 4.56
CA ASN A 151 4.84 -20.11 5.85
C ASN A 151 3.67 -20.09 6.85
N GLY A 152 2.58 -20.79 6.58
CA GLY A 152 1.44 -20.98 7.50
C GLY A 152 0.48 -19.82 7.56
N TYR A 153 0.39 -18.99 6.52
CA TYR A 153 -0.63 -17.95 6.43
C TYR A 153 -1.90 -18.46 5.73
N PHE A 154 -3.03 -18.06 6.25
CA PHE A 154 -4.31 -18.12 5.54
C PHE A 154 -4.43 -16.89 4.64
N VAL A 155 -4.51 -17.09 3.33
CA VAL A 155 -4.47 -16.00 2.35
C VAL A 155 -5.85 -15.73 1.77
N SER A 156 -6.24 -14.45 1.70
CA SER A 156 -7.43 -13.95 1.01
C SER A 156 -7.03 -12.84 0.06
N TYR A 157 -7.52 -12.82 -1.17
CA TYR A 157 -7.26 -11.73 -2.10
C TYR A 157 -8.43 -11.51 -3.07
N GLY A 158 -8.50 -10.29 -3.59
CA GLY A 158 -9.51 -9.90 -4.56
C GLY A 158 -9.15 -8.62 -5.30
N ILE A 159 -9.89 -8.33 -6.36
CA ILE A 159 -9.79 -7.06 -7.09
C ILE A 159 -10.94 -6.17 -6.62
N PHE A 160 -10.60 -5.02 -6.07
CA PHE A 160 -11.53 -4.04 -5.52
C PHE A 160 -11.49 -2.77 -6.34
N ASN A 161 -12.64 -2.11 -6.49
CA ASN A 161 -12.74 -0.82 -7.12
C ASN A 161 -13.06 0.24 -6.04
N ALA A 162 -12.20 1.23 -5.89
CA ALA A 162 -12.30 2.23 -4.82
C ALA A 162 -13.66 2.95 -4.77
N GLN A 163 -14.31 3.17 -5.93
CA GLN A 163 -15.65 3.78 -5.97
C GLN A 163 -16.71 2.96 -5.23
N ASP A 164 -16.54 1.63 -5.18
CA ASP A 164 -17.49 0.73 -4.53
C ASP A 164 -17.42 0.82 -2.99
N TYR A 165 -16.44 1.60 -2.48
CA TYR A 165 -16.17 1.86 -1.06
C TYR A 165 -16.21 3.35 -0.70
N GLY A 166 -16.88 4.19 -1.53
CA GLY A 166 -17.11 5.60 -1.22
C GLY A 166 -16.00 6.55 -1.67
N VAL A 167 -14.98 6.07 -2.39
CA VAL A 167 -13.95 6.95 -2.98
C VAL A 167 -14.44 7.48 -4.33
N PRO A 168 -14.43 8.80 -4.59
CA PRO A 168 -14.89 9.39 -5.84
C PRO A 168 -13.91 9.17 -7.01
N GLN A 169 -13.42 7.93 -7.16
CA GLN A 169 -12.45 7.55 -8.17
C GLN A 169 -12.66 6.11 -8.65
N ARG A 170 -12.68 5.91 -9.95
CA ARG A 170 -12.62 4.58 -10.55
C ARG A 170 -11.19 4.05 -10.52
N ARG A 171 -10.83 3.35 -9.44
CA ARG A 171 -9.49 2.82 -9.21
C ARG A 171 -9.55 1.36 -8.77
N LYS A 172 -9.21 0.46 -9.67
CA LYS A 172 -9.15 -0.98 -9.34
C LYS A 172 -7.79 -1.36 -8.78
N ARG A 173 -7.80 -2.12 -7.69
CA ARG A 173 -6.60 -2.63 -7.03
C ARG A 173 -6.77 -4.08 -6.62
N LEU A 174 -5.66 -4.80 -6.71
CA LEU A 174 -5.50 -6.11 -6.12
C LEU A 174 -5.14 -5.91 -4.64
N ILE A 175 -5.95 -6.43 -3.76
CA ILE A 175 -5.70 -6.45 -2.31
C ILE A 175 -5.50 -7.90 -1.90
N LEU A 176 -4.44 -8.15 -1.13
CA LEU A 176 -4.18 -9.42 -0.48
C LEU A 176 -4.04 -9.19 1.02
N LEU A 177 -4.74 -10.02 1.78
CA LEU A 177 -4.63 -10.09 3.24
C LEU A 177 -4.22 -11.51 3.62
N ALA A 178 -3.23 -11.62 4.49
CA ALA A 178 -2.78 -12.91 5.01
C ALA A 178 -2.67 -12.86 6.54
N SER A 179 -3.03 -13.95 7.21
CA SER A 179 -3.04 -14.05 8.67
C SER A 179 -2.54 -15.42 9.13
N LYS A 180 -1.81 -15.44 10.24
CA LYS A 180 -1.40 -16.68 10.92
C LYS A 180 -2.55 -17.38 11.68
N HIS A 181 -3.68 -16.70 11.87
CA HIS A 181 -4.74 -17.19 12.77
C HIS A 181 -5.93 -17.77 12.02
N SER A 182 -6.44 -17.02 11.03
CA SER A 182 -7.63 -17.42 10.28
C SER A 182 -7.69 -16.69 8.94
N LYS A 183 -8.51 -17.20 8.04
CA LYS A 183 -8.79 -16.54 6.77
C LYS A 183 -9.63 -15.28 7.00
N PHE A 184 -9.24 -14.17 6.38
CA PHE A 184 -10.04 -12.95 6.37
C PHE A 184 -11.22 -13.07 5.40
N GLU A 185 -12.37 -12.60 5.82
CA GLU A 185 -13.46 -12.27 4.92
C GLU A 185 -13.21 -10.89 4.33
N LEU A 186 -13.22 -10.79 3.01
CA LEU A 186 -13.04 -9.52 2.31
C LEU A 186 -14.35 -8.74 2.38
N ILE A 187 -14.27 -7.46 2.78
CA ILE A 187 -15.45 -6.61 2.98
C ILE A 187 -16.21 -6.45 1.65
N PRO A 188 -17.52 -6.71 1.62
CA PRO A 188 -18.32 -6.50 0.43
C PRO A 188 -18.43 -5.00 0.10
N PRO A 189 -18.73 -4.64 -1.16
CA PRO A 189 -18.94 -3.25 -1.55
C PRO A 189 -19.99 -2.54 -0.70
N THR A 190 -19.63 -1.36 -0.15
CA THR A 190 -20.50 -0.54 0.71
C THR A 190 -21.27 0.53 -0.04
N HIS A 191 -20.79 0.94 -1.23
CA HIS A 191 -21.34 2.01 -2.05
C HIS A 191 -21.71 1.58 -3.46
N LYS A 192 -21.95 0.27 -3.67
CA LYS A 192 -22.38 -0.22 -4.97
C LYS A 192 -23.74 0.42 -5.34
N ASP A 193 -23.79 0.97 -6.55
CA ASP A 193 -24.97 1.68 -7.10
C ASP A 193 -25.32 3.01 -6.38
N ASN A 194 -24.52 3.44 -5.38
CA ASN A 194 -24.62 4.72 -4.71
C ASN A 194 -23.24 5.38 -4.58
N TYR A 195 -22.63 5.66 -5.73
CA TYR A 195 -21.25 6.15 -5.81
C TYR A 195 -21.15 7.62 -5.39
N VAL A 196 -20.13 7.93 -4.60
CA VAL A 196 -19.75 9.32 -4.33
C VAL A 196 -19.17 9.92 -5.60
N THR A 197 -19.68 11.09 -6.00
CA THR A 197 -19.18 11.82 -7.17
C THR A 197 -18.04 12.78 -6.80
N VAL A 198 -17.23 13.15 -7.77
CA VAL A 198 -16.19 14.18 -7.60
C VAL A 198 -16.83 15.50 -7.16
N GLN A 199 -17.98 15.87 -7.75
CA GLN A 199 -18.72 17.08 -7.37
C GLN A 199 -19.14 17.07 -5.89
N GLN A 200 -19.59 15.94 -5.37
CA GLN A 200 -19.95 15.84 -3.93
C GLN A 200 -18.70 15.94 -3.03
N ALA A 201 -17.56 15.44 -3.49
CA ALA A 201 -16.33 15.42 -2.68
C ALA A 201 -15.62 16.77 -2.63
N ILE A 202 -15.53 17.48 -3.75
CA ILE A 202 -14.71 18.71 -3.87
C ILE A 202 -15.46 19.91 -4.43
N GLY A 203 -16.77 19.81 -4.75
CA GLY A 203 -17.54 20.90 -5.34
C GLY A 203 -17.77 22.10 -4.41
N HIS A 204 -17.41 21.98 -3.13
CA HIS A 204 -17.40 23.07 -2.15
C HIS A 204 -16.08 23.85 -2.11
N LEU A 205 -15.03 23.36 -2.78
CA LEU A 205 -13.74 24.04 -2.86
C LEU A 205 -13.82 25.20 -3.85
N PRO A 206 -13.00 26.27 -3.66
CA PRO A 206 -12.90 27.37 -4.60
C PRO A 206 -12.55 26.89 -6.01
N GLU A 207 -13.19 27.49 -7.01
CA GLU A 207 -12.84 27.26 -8.40
C GLU A 207 -11.48 27.93 -8.71
N ILE A 208 -10.51 27.15 -9.20
CA ILE A 208 -9.19 27.63 -9.58
C ILE A 208 -8.91 27.20 -11.03
N LYS A 209 -8.28 28.08 -11.82
CA LYS A 209 -7.80 27.75 -13.15
C LYS A 209 -6.41 27.13 -13.11
N ASP A 210 -5.98 26.61 -14.26
CA ASP A 210 -4.64 26.02 -14.37
C ASP A 210 -3.55 27.08 -14.05
N GLY A 211 -2.66 26.74 -13.11
CA GLY A 211 -1.61 27.64 -12.61
C GLY A 211 -2.06 28.68 -11.58
N GLU A 212 -3.36 28.76 -11.25
CA GLU A 212 -3.87 29.61 -10.18
C GLU A 212 -3.87 28.88 -8.82
N HIS A 213 -3.98 29.68 -7.76
CA HIS A 213 -4.14 29.19 -6.37
C HIS A 213 -5.21 30.03 -5.65
N SER A 214 -5.86 29.47 -4.65
CA SER A 214 -6.77 30.19 -3.77
C SER A 214 -6.03 30.62 -2.51
N GLU A 215 -6.12 31.90 -2.15
CA GLU A 215 -5.59 32.42 -0.89
C GLU A 215 -6.40 31.95 0.32
N ASP A 216 -7.67 31.55 0.10
CA ASP A 216 -8.55 31.01 1.12
C ASP A 216 -8.33 29.53 1.42
N ASP A 217 -7.44 28.87 0.67
CA ASP A 217 -7.13 27.45 0.87
C ASP A 217 -6.09 27.26 1.97
N PHE A 218 -6.52 26.80 3.13
CA PHE A 218 -5.64 26.48 4.26
C PHE A 218 -4.54 25.45 3.88
N LEU A 219 -4.76 24.61 2.87
CA LEU A 219 -3.79 23.66 2.33
C LEU A 219 -2.76 24.31 1.39
N TYR A 220 -2.98 25.55 0.97
CA TYR A 220 -2.07 26.29 0.10
C TYR A 220 -0.70 26.56 0.77
N PHE A 221 -0.72 26.82 2.08
CA PHE A 221 0.53 27.04 2.83
C PHE A 221 1.42 25.80 2.88
N ALA A 222 0.86 24.60 2.82
CA ALA A 222 1.61 23.35 2.80
C ALA A 222 2.34 23.09 1.47
N ARG A 223 1.94 23.75 0.37
CA ARG A 223 2.56 23.60 -0.96
C ARG A 223 3.70 24.58 -1.23
N LYS A 224 3.87 25.59 -0.40
CA LYS A 224 4.92 26.63 -0.56
C LYS A 224 6.22 26.32 0.24
N LEU A 225 6.20 25.27 1.04
CA LEU A 225 7.35 24.80 1.80
C LEU A 225 7.97 23.58 1.12
#